data_619d045024d79e56bdafd84fa1fcd93b
#
_entry.id   619d045024d79e56bdafd84fa1fcd93b
#
_cell.length_a   1.000
_cell.length_b   1.000
_cell.length_c   1.000
_cell.angle_alpha   90.00
_cell.angle_beta   90.00
_cell.angle_gamma   90.00
#
_symmetry.space_group_name_H-M   'P 1'
#
loop_
_entity.id
_entity.type
_entity.pdbx_description
1 polymer ?
#
loop_
_entity_poly.entity_id
_entity_poly.type
_entity_poly.pdbx_seq_one_letter_code
_entity_poly.pdbx_strand_id
1 'polypeptide(L)'
;AEIGYPSVQVSGTCAYEAEWLDEQLKKNGLVCAATHFSPEKIRETPEETAAFHNRFGCKNIGIGSMPGGLNGDDDYNRFVREFKPAAQRIAALGSRFLYHNHYHEFVRSADGKLYIEKMAADFSPTELGFILDTYWVQYAGGDPARWIRKLSGRVKCVHLKDMAYENGQRMAPVGSGNMNFEAIIAACADAGSEFLLVEQDECYGENPFACLKKSYLYLKSLGLD
;
A
#
# COMPACT_ATOMS: atom_id res chain seq x y z
N ALA A 1 -0.04 3.33 18.43
CA ALA A 1 -0.43 2.67 19.69
C ALA A 1 -1.44 3.51 20.49
N GLU A 2 -1.09 4.70 21.00
CA GLU A 2 -1.97 5.50 21.90
C GLU A 2 -3.36 5.81 21.34
N ILE A 3 -3.49 5.95 20.02
CA ILE A 3 -4.79 6.17 19.36
C ILE A 3 -5.62 4.89 19.32
N GLY A 4 -4.97 3.72 19.29
CA GLY A 4 -5.59 2.41 19.24
C GLY A 4 -5.25 1.55 18.02
N TYR A 5 -4.49 2.07 17.06
CA TYR A 5 -4.07 1.28 15.90
C TYR A 5 -3.17 0.10 16.29
N PRO A 6 -3.43 -1.13 15.80
CA PRO A 6 -2.64 -2.31 16.12
C PRO A 6 -1.44 -2.52 15.19
N SER A 7 -1.39 -1.82 14.07
CA SER A 7 -0.36 -1.99 13.04
C SER A 7 0.12 -0.67 12.47
N VAL A 8 1.31 -0.71 11.89
CA VAL A 8 1.92 0.43 11.18
C VAL A 8 2.55 -0.02 9.88
N GLN A 9 2.63 0.89 8.92
CA GLN A 9 3.52 0.78 7.79
C GLN A 9 4.76 1.63 8.05
N VAL A 10 5.94 1.09 7.76
CA VAL A 10 7.20 1.84 7.86
C VAL A 10 7.57 2.38 6.48
N SER A 11 7.47 3.69 6.32
CA SER A 11 7.70 4.40 5.06
C SER A 11 8.29 5.78 5.32
N GLY A 12 9.24 6.23 4.49
CA GLY A 12 9.79 7.59 4.56
C GLY A 12 10.50 7.93 5.87
N THR A 13 11.00 6.94 6.61
CA THR A 13 11.67 7.10 7.89
C THR A 13 13.19 7.29 7.72
N CYS A 14 13.87 7.77 8.80
CA CYS A 14 15.32 7.66 8.89
C CYS A 14 15.78 6.19 8.86
N ALA A 15 17.08 5.97 8.64
CA ALA A 15 17.67 4.64 8.74
C ALA A 15 17.48 4.06 10.15
N TYR A 16 17.23 2.76 10.22
CA TYR A 16 17.04 2.01 11.47
C TYR A 16 17.63 0.61 11.36
N GLU A 17 18.00 0.06 12.50
CA GLU A 17 18.36 -1.35 12.62
C GLU A 17 17.10 -2.21 12.83
N ALA A 18 17.08 -3.41 12.25
CA ALA A 18 15.91 -4.27 12.32
C ALA A 18 15.55 -4.66 13.75
N GLU A 19 16.55 -4.92 14.59
CA GLU A 19 16.39 -5.27 15.98
C GLU A 19 15.80 -4.13 16.80
N TRP A 20 16.26 -2.89 16.54
CA TRP A 20 15.68 -1.71 17.18
C TRP A 20 14.21 -1.53 16.82
N LEU A 21 13.85 -1.71 15.52
CA LEU A 21 12.47 -1.61 15.09
C LEU A 21 11.60 -2.68 15.75
N ASP A 22 12.06 -3.93 15.80
CA ASP A 22 11.38 -5.05 16.46
C ASP A 22 11.10 -4.74 17.94
N GLU A 23 12.09 -4.20 18.67
CA GLU A 23 11.93 -3.77 20.06
C GLU A 23 10.87 -2.66 20.19
N GLN A 24 10.89 -1.65 19.31
CA GLN A 24 9.90 -0.57 19.38
C GLN A 24 8.49 -1.05 19.05
N LEU A 25 8.32 -1.94 18.08
CA LEU A 25 7.03 -2.54 17.75
C LEU A 25 6.49 -3.34 18.94
N LYS A 26 7.30 -4.22 19.52
CA LYS A 26 6.92 -5.03 20.70
C LYS A 26 6.57 -4.16 21.90
N LYS A 27 7.38 -3.16 22.20
CA LYS A 27 7.16 -2.22 23.31
C LYS A 27 5.81 -1.50 23.21
N ASN A 28 5.37 -1.21 21.98
CA ASN A 28 4.15 -0.47 21.73
C ASN A 28 2.95 -1.38 21.36
N GLY A 29 3.13 -2.70 21.35
CA GLY A 29 2.08 -3.64 20.96
C GLY A 29 1.64 -3.50 19.49
N LEU A 30 2.58 -3.13 18.61
CA LEU A 30 2.34 -2.91 17.18
C LEU A 30 2.93 -4.03 16.35
N VAL A 31 2.35 -4.27 15.18
CA VAL A 31 2.95 -5.10 14.13
C VAL A 31 3.30 -4.23 12.91
N CYS A 32 4.39 -4.57 12.22
CA CYS A 32 4.71 -3.96 10.93
C CYS A 32 3.91 -4.66 9.84
N ALA A 33 2.89 -3.99 9.31
CA ALA A 33 2.01 -4.52 8.28
C ALA A 33 2.68 -4.58 6.90
N ALA A 34 3.45 -3.55 6.57
CA ALA A 34 4.18 -3.41 5.32
C ALA A 34 5.29 -2.36 5.46
N THR A 35 6.17 -2.30 4.47
CA THR A 35 7.14 -1.21 4.32
C THR A 35 7.04 -0.59 2.94
N HIS A 36 7.48 0.68 2.80
CA HIS A 36 8.04 1.14 1.52
C HIS A 36 9.56 1.14 1.68
N PHE A 37 10.21 0.24 0.96
CA PHE A 37 11.63 -0.01 1.09
C PHE A 37 12.40 0.45 -0.15
N SER A 38 13.76 0.48 -0.06
CA SER A 38 14.61 0.90 -1.19
C SER A 38 14.40 -0.03 -2.40
N PRO A 39 13.97 0.50 -3.54
CA PRO A 39 13.84 -0.28 -4.77
C PRO A 39 15.16 -0.93 -5.20
N GLU A 40 16.31 -0.25 -4.98
CA GLU A 40 17.64 -0.76 -5.30
C GLU A 40 17.94 -2.02 -4.48
N LYS A 41 17.72 -1.97 -3.16
CA LYS A 41 17.95 -3.14 -2.28
C LYS A 41 17.02 -4.30 -2.61
N ILE A 42 15.74 -4.01 -2.92
CA ILE A 42 14.79 -5.04 -3.38
C ILE A 42 15.29 -5.72 -4.63
N ARG A 43 15.79 -4.96 -5.61
CA ARG A 43 16.27 -5.47 -6.91
C ARG A 43 17.60 -6.20 -6.79
N GLU A 44 18.57 -5.63 -6.08
CA GLU A 44 19.96 -6.09 -6.07
C GLU A 44 20.22 -7.18 -5.02
N THR A 45 19.60 -7.05 -3.85
CA THR A 45 19.80 -7.97 -2.70
C THR A 45 18.46 -8.45 -2.11
N PRO A 46 17.58 -9.10 -2.90
CA PRO A 46 16.26 -9.49 -2.44
C PRO A 46 16.27 -10.47 -1.26
N GLU A 47 17.26 -11.36 -1.15
CA GLU A 47 17.41 -12.27 -0.03
C GLU A 47 17.76 -11.54 1.27
N GLU A 48 18.71 -10.63 1.21
CA GLU A 48 19.10 -9.80 2.37
C GLU A 48 17.94 -8.91 2.78
N THR A 49 17.22 -8.37 1.80
CA THR A 49 16.01 -7.57 2.02
C THR A 49 14.93 -8.38 2.73
N ALA A 50 14.64 -9.60 2.30
CA ALA A 50 13.68 -10.48 2.96
C ALA A 50 14.14 -10.88 4.36
N ALA A 51 15.42 -11.22 4.54
CA ALA A 51 16.00 -11.54 5.83
C ALA A 51 15.94 -10.34 6.81
N PHE A 52 16.20 -9.13 6.34
CA PHE A 52 16.08 -7.90 7.13
C PHE A 52 14.64 -7.72 7.66
N HIS A 53 13.64 -7.86 6.79
CA HIS A 53 12.23 -7.71 7.15
C HIS A 53 11.73 -8.82 8.10
N ASN A 54 12.24 -10.03 7.94
CA ASN A 54 11.88 -11.14 8.81
C ASN A 54 12.29 -10.92 10.28
N ARG A 55 13.34 -10.11 10.55
CA ARG A 55 13.80 -9.82 11.92
C ARG A 55 12.76 -9.07 12.75
N PHE A 56 11.91 -8.26 12.12
CA PHE A 56 10.80 -7.56 12.79
C PHE A 56 9.42 -8.07 12.33
N GLY A 57 9.37 -9.28 11.77
CA GLY A 57 8.12 -10.01 11.49
C GLY A 57 7.33 -9.49 10.28
N CYS A 58 7.88 -8.57 9.47
CA CYS A 58 7.19 -8.05 8.29
C CYS A 58 7.39 -8.97 7.08
N LYS A 59 6.29 -9.41 6.47
CA LYS A 59 6.29 -10.22 5.23
C LYS A 59 6.01 -9.42 3.97
N ASN A 60 5.50 -8.20 4.11
CA ASN A 60 5.02 -7.38 3.02
C ASN A 60 6.05 -6.28 2.71
N ILE A 61 6.88 -6.53 1.71
CA ILE A 61 7.97 -5.65 1.29
C ILE A 61 7.49 -4.84 0.09
N GLY A 62 7.17 -3.58 0.29
CA GLY A 62 6.58 -2.73 -0.73
C GLY A 62 7.55 -1.70 -1.31
N ILE A 63 7.18 -1.19 -2.47
CA ILE A 63 7.70 0.07 -3.02
C ILE A 63 6.58 1.09 -3.10
N GLY A 64 6.92 2.36 -2.84
CA GLY A 64 5.94 3.45 -2.80
C GLY A 64 5.47 3.93 -4.18
N SER A 65 6.24 3.64 -5.23
CA SER A 65 5.94 4.01 -6.62
C SER A 65 6.89 3.31 -7.58
N MET A 66 6.63 3.42 -8.89
CA MET A 66 7.53 2.88 -9.91
C MET A 66 8.86 3.64 -9.91
N PRO A 67 9.98 2.94 -9.72
CA PRO A 67 11.32 3.56 -9.75
C PRO A 67 11.60 4.21 -11.10
N GLY A 68 11.97 5.49 -11.07
CA GLY A 68 12.19 6.29 -12.28
C GLY A 68 10.92 6.84 -12.93
N GLY A 69 9.74 6.60 -12.32
CA GLY A 69 8.45 7.04 -12.84
C GLY A 69 7.83 6.06 -13.84
N LEU A 70 6.57 6.33 -14.20
CA LEU A 70 5.79 5.58 -15.20
C LEU A 70 5.26 6.55 -16.24
N ASN A 71 6.06 6.81 -17.28
CA ASN A 71 5.72 7.76 -18.34
C ASN A 71 5.33 7.07 -19.66
N GLY A 72 5.42 5.72 -19.70
CA GLY A 72 5.07 4.94 -20.89
C GLY A 72 5.52 3.49 -20.81
N ASP A 73 5.36 2.77 -21.92
CA ASP A 73 5.63 1.34 -21.99
C ASP A 73 7.11 0.99 -21.76
N ASP A 74 8.05 1.86 -22.09
CA ASP A 74 9.46 1.60 -21.85
C ASP A 74 9.79 1.57 -20.36
N ASP A 75 9.25 2.49 -19.56
CA ASP A 75 9.40 2.50 -18.11
C ASP A 75 8.75 1.26 -17.49
N TYR A 76 7.55 0.91 -17.93
CA TYR A 76 6.86 -0.29 -17.51
C TYR A 76 7.65 -1.58 -17.82
N ASN A 77 8.13 -1.72 -19.05
CA ASN A 77 8.90 -2.89 -19.47
C ASN A 77 10.25 -3.01 -18.73
N ARG A 78 10.89 -1.86 -18.43
CA ARG A 78 12.07 -1.81 -17.57
C ARG A 78 11.74 -2.33 -16.17
N PHE A 79 10.65 -1.86 -15.55
CA PHE A 79 10.20 -2.31 -14.25
C PHE A 79 9.99 -3.84 -14.21
N VAL A 80 9.24 -4.39 -15.17
CA VAL A 80 8.99 -5.83 -15.25
C VAL A 80 10.30 -6.61 -15.35
N ARG A 81 11.20 -6.20 -16.26
CA ARG A 81 12.50 -6.87 -16.47
C ARG A 81 13.37 -6.87 -15.22
N GLU A 82 13.39 -5.76 -14.48
CA GLU A 82 14.26 -5.58 -13.32
C GLU A 82 13.68 -6.18 -12.04
N PHE A 83 12.38 -6.06 -11.81
CA PHE A 83 11.77 -6.44 -10.54
C PHE A 83 11.16 -7.85 -10.53
N LYS A 84 10.78 -8.42 -11.67
CA LYS A 84 10.19 -9.78 -11.68
C LYS A 84 11.14 -10.85 -11.13
N PRO A 85 12.44 -10.88 -11.47
CA PRO A 85 13.35 -11.84 -10.86
C PRO A 85 13.50 -11.65 -9.35
N ALA A 86 13.57 -10.41 -8.87
CA ALA A 86 13.64 -10.11 -7.44
C ALA A 86 12.36 -10.54 -6.69
N ALA A 87 11.19 -10.28 -7.28
CA ALA A 87 9.90 -10.70 -6.74
C ALA A 87 9.80 -12.21 -6.58
N GLN A 88 10.30 -12.99 -7.56
CA GLN A 88 10.38 -14.45 -7.49
C GLN A 88 11.25 -14.93 -6.32
N ARG A 89 12.41 -14.30 -6.13
CA ARG A 89 13.35 -14.63 -5.05
C ARG A 89 12.75 -14.30 -3.68
N ILE A 90 12.09 -13.15 -3.54
CA ILE A 90 11.36 -12.74 -2.31
C ILE A 90 10.23 -13.74 -2.00
N ALA A 91 9.45 -14.13 -3.01
CA ALA A 91 8.37 -15.09 -2.86
C ALA A 91 8.87 -16.47 -2.42
N ALA A 92 10.01 -16.94 -2.96
CA ALA A 92 10.63 -18.20 -2.56
C ALA A 92 11.04 -18.24 -1.08
N LEU A 93 11.22 -17.09 -0.45
CA LEU A 93 11.54 -16.93 0.98
C LEU A 93 10.30 -16.73 1.86
N GLY A 94 9.09 -16.85 1.30
CA GLY A 94 7.83 -16.71 2.02
C GLY A 94 7.48 -15.26 2.38
N SER A 95 8.14 -14.28 1.75
CA SER A 95 7.79 -12.86 1.80
C SER A 95 7.03 -12.46 0.53
N ARG A 96 6.45 -11.27 0.50
CA ARG A 96 5.65 -10.77 -0.63
C ARG A 96 6.22 -9.45 -1.11
N PHE A 97 6.44 -9.32 -2.41
CA PHE A 97 6.72 -8.03 -3.01
C PHE A 97 5.39 -7.32 -3.32
N LEU A 98 5.21 -6.10 -2.81
CA LEU A 98 4.01 -5.31 -2.99
C LEU A 98 4.31 -4.01 -3.74
N TYR A 99 3.39 -3.62 -4.61
CA TYR A 99 3.42 -2.37 -5.35
C TYR A 99 2.33 -1.42 -4.83
N HIS A 100 2.70 -0.21 -4.45
CA HIS A 100 1.74 0.84 -4.09
C HIS A 100 1.38 1.67 -5.33
N ASN A 101 0.09 1.75 -5.64
CA ASN A 101 -0.39 2.53 -6.78
C ASN A 101 -0.61 4.00 -6.42
N HIS A 102 -0.39 4.82 -7.43
CA HIS A 102 -0.92 6.17 -7.54
C HIS A 102 -1.95 6.23 -8.69
N TYR A 103 -2.12 7.39 -9.30
CA TYR A 103 -3.00 7.54 -10.48
C TYR A 103 -2.32 7.13 -11.79
N HIS A 104 -1.00 7.10 -11.83
CA HIS A 104 -0.23 6.77 -13.04
C HIS A 104 -0.52 5.37 -13.59
N GLU A 105 -0.78 4.41 -12.71
CA GLU A 105 -1.07 3.02 -13.07
C GLU A 105 -2.43 2.84 -13.74
N PHE A 106 -3.26 3.89 -13.70
CA PHE A 106 -4.56 3.96 -14.39
C PHE A 106 -4.49 4.65 -15.76
N VAL A 107 -3.29 5.02 -16.23
CA VAL A 107 -3.06 5.42 -17.61
C VAL A 107 -3.06 4.19 -18.50
N ARG A 108 -3.54 4.35 -19.74
CA ARG A 108 -3.55 3.27 -20.73
C ARG A 108 -2.22 3.21 -21.46
N SER A 109 -1.66 2.01 -21.54
CA SER A 109 -0.53 1.66 -22.38
C SER A 109 -0.89 1.63 -23.87
N ALA A 110 0.07 1.42 -24.74
CA ALA A 110 -0.13 1.38 -26.18
C ALA A 110 -1.11 0.27 -26.64
N ASP A 111 -1.23 -0.83 -25.88
CA ASP A 111 -2.20 -1.92 -26.15
C ASP A 111 -3.61 -1.64 -25.57
N GLY A 112 -3.83 -0.46 -24.99
CA GLY A 112 -5.11 0.00 -24.44
C GLY A 112 -5.43 -0.49 -23.05
N LYS A 113 -4.59 -1.33 -22.43
CA LYS A 113 -4.76 -1.80 -21.04
C LYS A 113 -4.21 -0.78 -20.04
N LEU A 114 -4.80 -0.74 -18.87
CA LEU A 114 -4.23 0.03 -17.76
C LEU A 114 -2.95 -0.63 -17.24
N TYR A 115 -1.96 0.16 -16.81
CA TYR A 115 -0.71 -0.40 -16.31
C TYR A 115 -0.90 -1.29 -15.08
N ILE A 116 -1.85 -0.99 -14.20
CA ILE A 116 -2.19 -1.87 -13.06
C ILE A 116 -2.73 -3.24 -13.53
N GLU A 117 -3.47 -3.28 -14.65
CA GLU A 117 -3.93 -4.53 -15.25
C GLU A 117 -2.78 -5.31 -15.88
N LYS A 118 -1.84 -4.61 -16.52
CA LYS A 118 -0.61 -5.22 -17.06
C LYS A 118 0.23 -5.82 -15.95
N MET A 119 0.44 -5.10 -14.83
CA MET A 119 1.15 -5.64 -13.66
C MET A 119 0.49 -6.92 -13.15
N ALA A 120 -0.84 -6.93 -13.03
CA ALA A 120 -1.57 -8.11 -12.60
C ALA A 120 -1.49 -9.28 -13.58
N ALA A 121 -1.26 -9.03 -14.87
CA ALA A 121 -1.09 -10.06 -15.90
C ALA A 121 0.35 -10.57 -16.00
N ASP A 122 1.33 -9.66 -15.90
CA ASP A 122 2.75 -9.98 -16.15
C ASP A 122 3.43 -10.61 -14.92
N PHE A 123 2.92 -10.36 -13.72
CA PHE A 123 3.37 -11.01 -12.49
C PHE A 123 2.33 -12.01 -11.99
N SER A 124 2.77 -13.17 -11.52
CA SER A 124 1.89 -14.10 -10.82
C SER A 124 1.40 -13.54 -9.47
N PRO A 125 0.30 -14.06 -8.88
CA PRO A 125 -0.17 -13.62 -7.56
C PRO A 125 0.82 -13.79 -6.41
N THR A 126 1.79 -14.69 -6.57
CA THR A 126 2.85 -14.90 -5.58
C THR A 126 4.04 -13.97 -5.79
N GLU A 127 4.24 -13.46 -7.00
CA GLU A 127 5.35 -12.55 -7.33
C GLU A 127 5.02 -11.12 -6.93
N LEU A 128 3.83 -10.62 -7.29
CA LEU A 128 3.43 -9.24 -7.03
C LEU A 128 2.03 -9.15 -6.44
N GLY A 129 1.92 -8.56 -5.25
CA GLY A 129 0.68 -8.05 -4.70
C GLY A 129 0.62 -6.52 -4.76
N PHE A 130 -0.47 -5.97 -4.25
CA PHE A 130 -0.70 -4.53 -4.24
C PHE A 130 -0.93 -4.01 -2.81
N ILE A 131 -0.36 -2.85 -2.54
CA ILE A 131 -0.84 -1.92 -1.53
C ILE A 131 -1.76 -0.98 -2.29
N LEU A 132 -3.07 -1.26 -2.29
CA LEU A 132 -4.02 -0.48 -3.07
C LEU A 132 -4.43 0.77 -2.30
N ASP A 133 -4.18 1.93 -2.91
CA ASP A 133 -4.55 3.22 -2.33
C ASP A 133 -5.90 3.70 -2.88
N THR A 134 -6.86 3.87 -1.99
CA THR A 134 -8.23 4.21 -2.34
C THR A 134 -8.38 5.62 -2.90
N TYR A 135 -7.62 6.59 -2.39
CA TYR A 135 -7.61 7.96 -2.90
C TYR A 135 -7.12 8.03 -4.35
N TRP A 136 -6.00 7.37 -4.63
CA TRP A 136 -5.41 7.43 -5.96
C TRP A 136 -6.23 6.68 -7.02
N VAL A 137 -6.91 5.60 -6.64
CA VAL A 137 -7.90 4.95 -7.52
C VAL A 137 -9.04 5.91 -7.85
N GLN A 138 -9.62 6.57 -6.84
CA GLN A 138 -10.70 7.55 -7.02
C GLN A 138 -10.23 8.78 -7.81
N TYR A 139 -9.02 9.26 -7.53
CA TYR A 139 -8.41 10.39 -8.24
C TYR A 139 -8.27 10.12 -9.74
N ALA A 140 -7.92 8.88 -10.11
CA ALA A 140 -7.83 8.44 -11.49
C ALA A 140 -9.20 8.14 -12.14
N GLY A 141 -10.33 8.38 -11.45
CA GLY A 141 -11.68 8.13 -11.94
C GLY A 141 -12.14 6.68 -11.82
N GLY A 142 -11.42 5.86 -11.04
CA GLY A 142 -11.80 4.48 -10.73
C GLY A 142 -12.69 4.38 -9.49
N ASP A 143 -13.34 3.24 -9.34
CA ASP A 143 -14.07 2.85 -8.13
C ASP A 143 -13.17 1.95 -7.26
N PRO A 144 -12.74 2.40 -6.07
CA PRO A 144 -11.85 1.63 -5.20
C PRO A 144 -12.39 0.26 -4.83
N ALA A 145 -13.68 0.16 -4.45
CA ALA A 145 -14.28 -1.12 -4.07
C ALA A 145 -14.28 -2.13 -5.23
N ARG A 146 -14.55 -1.65 -6.45
CA ARG A 146 -14.48 -2.48 -7.66
C ARG A 146 -13.04 -2.94 -7.93
N TRP A 147 -12.05 -2.06 -7.78
CA TRP A 147 -10.65 -2.42 -8.03
C TRP A 147 -10.10 -3.39 -7.00
N ILE A 148 -10.46 -3.24 -5.72
CA ILE A 148 -10.11 -4.19 -4.67
C ILE A 148 -10.63 -5.58 -5.02
N ARG A 149 -11.92 -5.73 -5.40
CA ARG A 149 -12.50 -7.02 -5.81
C ARG A 149 -11.86 -7.57 -7.08
N LYS A 150 -11.57 -6.71 -8.06
CA LYS A 150 -10.91 -7.11 -9.32
C LYS A 150 -9.52 -7.72 -9.10
N LEU A 151 -8.80 -7.21 -8.10
CA LEU A 151 -7.47 -7.68 -7.72
C LEU A 151 -7.50 -8.63 -6.52
N SER A 152 -8.64 -9.29 -6.25
CA SER A 152 -8.81 -10.21 -5.14
C SER A 152 -7.67 -11.25 -5.06
N GLY A 153 -7.22 -11.55 -3.84
CA GLY A 153 -6.08 -12.42 -3.55
C GLY A 153 -4.71 -11.75 -3.68
N ARG A 154 -4.63 -10.55 -4.30
CA ARG A 154 -3.38 -9.79 -4.49
C ARG A 154 -3.31 -8.51 -3.66
N VAL A 155 -4.44 -8.01 -3.13
CA VAL A 155 -4.53 -6.77 -2.35
C VAL A 155 -4.41 -7.14 -0.88
N LYS A 156 -3.17 -7.32 -0.41
CA LYS A 156 -2.91 -7.70 1.00
C LYS A 156 -2.96 -6.52 1.95
N CYS A 157 -2.57 -5.36 1.47
CA CYS A 157 -2.64 -4.10 2.21
C CYS A 157 -3.48 -3.10 1.41
N VAL A 158 -4.28 -2.31 2.10
CA VAL A 158 -5.05 -1.21 1.50
C VAL A 158 -4.74 0.06 2.25
N HIS A 159 -4.34 1.11 1.53
CA HIS A 159 -4.32 2.45 2.10
C HIS A 159 -5.74 3.01 2.10
N LEU A 160 -6.32 3.09 3.28
CA LEU A 160 -7.58 3.80 3.49
C LEU A 160 -7.27 5.29 3.53
N LYS A 161 -7.48 5.95 2.40
CA LYS A 161 -7.16 7.35 2.17
C LYS A 161 -8.37 8.01 1.53
N ASP A 162 -8.99 8.93 2.27
CA ASP A 162 -10.26 9.53 1.89
C ASP A 162 -10.08 10.80 1.07
N MET A 163 -11.07 11.10 0.24
CA MET A 163 -11.11 12.27 -0.64
C MET A 163 -12.33 13.12 -0.31
N ALA A 164 -12.10 14.40 -0.02
CA ALA A 164 -13.11 15.44 -0.02
C ALA A 164 -12.96 16.33 -1.25
N TYR A 165 -13.96 17.15 -1.52
CA TYR A 165 -13.93 18.20 -2.54
C TYR A 165 -14.20 19.56 -1.92
N GLU A 166 -13.21 20.45 -2.01
CA GLU A 166 -13.32 21.84 -1.57
C GLU A 166 -12.44 22.70 -2.49
N ASN A 167 -13.05 23.28 -3.53
CA ASN A 167 -12.33 23.97 -4.60
C ASN A 167 -11.29 23.09 -5.34
N GLY A 168 -11.50 21.78 -5.38
CA GLY A 168 -10.63 20.73 -5.91
C GLY A 168 -10.61 19.52 -4.98
N GLN A 169 -10.01 18.42 -5.47
CA GLN A 169 -9.80 17.23 -4.64
C GLN A 169 -8.82 17.56 -3.51
N ARG A 170 -9.13 17.08 -2.32
CA ARG A 170 -8.25 17.16 -1.16
C ARG A 170 -8.33 15.88 -0.32
N MET A 171 -7.29 15.59 0.42
CA MET A 171 -7.31 14.51 1.39
C MET A 171 -8.14 14.89 2.62
N ALA A 172 -8.74 13.88 3.23
CA ALA A 172 -9.52 14.06 4.45
C ALA A 172 -9.27 12.88 5.41
N PRO A 173 -9.50 13.05 6.71
CA PRO A 173 -9.59 11.92 7.62
C PRO A 173 -10.63 10.92 7.10
N VAL A 174 -10.35 9.63 7.19
CA VAL A 174 -11.25 8.57 6.73
C VAL A 174 -12.63 8.72 7.37
N GLY A 175 -13.67 8.76 6.52
CA GLY A 175 -15.05 9.00 6.92
C GLY A 175 -15.43 10.48 7.04
N SER A 176 -14.51 11.40 6.77
CA SER A 176 -14.78 12.85 6.71
C SER A 176 -14.85 13.39 5.28
N GLY A 177 -14.52 12.56 4.29
CA GLY A 177 -14.60 12.88 2.87
C GLY A 177 -15.88 12.37 2.21
N ASN A 178 -15.79 12.11 0.90
CA ASN A 178 -16.94 11.77 0.07
C ASN A 178 -16.90 10.32 -0.43
N MET A 179 -15.89 9.51 -0.03
CA MET A 179 -15.75 8.15 -0.52
C MET A 179 -16.62 7.17 0.28
N ASN A 180 -17.10 6.12 -0.38
CA ASN A 180 -17.93 5.10 0.24
C ASN A 180 -17.07 4.04 0.95
N PHE A 181 -16.66 4.32 2.19
CA PHE A 181 -15.84 3.42 2.98
C PHE A 181 -16.55 2.14 3.43
N GLU A 182 -17.87 2.14 3.57
CA GLU A 182 -18.62 0.90 3.84
C GLU A 182 -18.43 -0.10 2.69
N ALA A 183 -18.58 0.35 1.44
CA ALA A 183 -18.36 -0.49 0.26
C ALA A 183 -16.89 -0.89 0.08
N ILE A 184 -15.94 -0.01 0.42
CA ILE A 184 -14.50 -0.26 0.37
C ILE A 184 -14.12 -1.35 1.38
N ILE A 185 -14.58 -1.24 2.63
CA ILE A 185 -14.28 -2.21 3.70
C ILE A 185 -14.90 -3.57 3.37
N ALA A 186 -16.14 -3.61 2.88
CA ALA A 186 -16.76 -4.85 2.40
C ALA A 186 -15.94 -5.49 1.26
N ALA A 187 -15.46 -4.67 0.32
CA ALA A 187 -14.59 -5.18 -0.76
C ALA A 187 -13.25 -5.71 -0.25
N CYS A 188 -12.67 -5.09 0.79
CA CYS A 188 -11.44 -5.59 1.42
C CYS A 188 -11.66 -6.96 2.06
N ALA A 189 -12.78 -7.17 2.75
CA ALA A 189 -13.16 -8.46 3.32
C ALA A 189 -13.35 -9.51 2.22
N ASP A 190 -14.09 -9.19 1.15
CA ASP A 190 -14.31 -10.08 0.00
C ASP A 190 -12.99 -10.46 -0.69
N ALA A 191 -12.03 -9.54 -0.77
CA ALA A 191 -10.74 -9.73 -1.44
C ALA A 191 -9.69 -10.46 -0.57
N GLY A 192 -9.94 -10.65 0.73
CA GLY A 192 -9.00 -11.24 1.67
C GLY A 192 -7.82 -10.32 1.97
N SER A 193 -8.07 -9.02 2.08
CA SER A 193 -7.07 -8.04 2.55
C SER A 193 -6.73 -8.30 4.01
N GLU A 194 -5.43 -8.22 4.34
CA GLU A 194 -4.93 -8.56 5.68
C GLU A 194 -4.76 -7.30 6.55
N PHE A 195 -4.43 -6.16 5.93
CA PHE A 195 -4.16 -4.91 6.63
C PHE A 195 -4.86 -3.73 5.96
N LEU A 196 -5.57 -2.96 6.75
CA LEU A 196 -6.20 -1.71 6.37
C LEU A 196 -5.45 -0.56 7.06
N LEU A 197 -4.71 0.22 6.29
CA LEU A 197 -3.76 1.20 6.79
C LEU A 197 -4.28 2.61 6.48
N VAL A 198 -4.54 3.39 7.51
CA VAL A 198 -4.95 4.80 7.31
C VAL A 198 -3.74 5.61 6.87
N GLU A 199 -3.88 6.34 5.76
CA GLU A 199 -2.88 7.26 5.25
C GLU A 199 -3.51 8.62 4.90
N GLN A 200 -2.82 9.70 5.23
CA GLN A 200 -3.18 11.06 4.87
C GLN A 200 -1.90 11.89 4.73
N ASP A 201 -1.50 12.24 3.50
CA ASP A 201 -0.24 12.94 3.25
C ASP A 201 -0.33 14.41 3.65
N GLU A 202 -1.53 15.02 3.49
CA GLU A 202 -1.78 16.41 3.76
C GLU A 202 -2.91 16.60 4.77
N CYS A 203 -2.60 17.26 5.88
CA CYS A 203 -3.57 17.58 6.94
C CYS A 203 -4.02 19.04 6.90
N TYR A 204 -3.55 19.84 5.96
CA TYR A 204 -3.96 21.24 5.71
C TYR A 204 -3.94 22.12 6.96
N GLY A 205 -2.91 21.95 7.79
CA GLY A 205 -2.73 22.70 9.04
C GLY A 205 -3.43 22.08 10.27
N GLU A 206 -4.22 21.02 10.11
CA GLU A 206 -4.72 20.23 11.24
C GLU A 206 -3.60 19.38 11.86
N ASN A 207 -3.74 19.06 13.14
CA ASN A 207 -2.82 18.13 13.80
C ASN A 207 -2.95 16.73 13.21
N PRO A 208 -1.88 16.09 12.67
CA PRO A 208 -1.94 14.76 12.04
C PRO A 208 -2.49 13.68 12.98
N PHE A 209 -2.15 13.71 14.27
CA PHE A 209 -2.66 12.74 15.25
C PHE A 209 -4.16 12.93 15.51
N ALA A 210 -4.67 14.18 15.42
CA ALA A 210 -6.10 14.42 15.49
C ALA A 210 -6.83 13.87 14.26
N CYS A 211 -6.25 14.02 13.06
CA CYS A 211 -6.77 13.43 11.82
C CYS A 211 -6.79 11.90 11.91
N LEU A 212 -5.70 11.28 12.36
CA LEU A 212 -5.64 9.83 12.58
C LEU A 212 -6.67 9.36 13.60
N LYS A 213 -6.88 10.12 14.68
CA LYS A 213 -7.90 9.76 15.68
C LYS A 213 -9.32 9.85 15.13
N LYS A 214 -9.62 10.86 14.30
CA LYS A 214 -10.93 10.95 13.60
C LYS A 214 -11.15 9.70 12.74
N SER A 215 -10.16 9.34 11.91
CA SER A 215 -10.18 8.15 11.05
C SER A 215 -10.38 6.87 11.87
N TYR A 216 -9.64 6.70 12.96
CA TYR A 216 -9.77 5.55 13.85
C TYR A 216 -11.19 5.40 14.42
N LEU A 217 -11.75 6.49 14.97
CA LEU A 217 -13.10 6.46 15.56
C LEU A 217 -14.17 6.12 14.53
N TYR A 218 -14.04 6.62 13.30
CA TYR A 218 -14.94 6.26 12.22
C TYR A 218 -14.83 4.78 11.86
N LEU A 219 -13.63 4.25 11.68
CA LEU A 219 -13.40 2.83 11.37
C LEU A 219 -13.92 1.91 12.49
N LYS A 220 -13.73 2.29 13.74
CA LYS A 220 -14.34 1.59 14.91
C LYS A 220 -15.87 1.59 14.85
N SER A 221 -16.50 2.66 14.39
CA SER A 221 -17.95 2.71 14.24
C SER A 221 -18.48 1.76 13.15
N LEU A 222 -17.61 1.36 12.21
CA LEU A 222 -17.90 0.36 11.19
C LEU A 222 -17.56 -1.09 11.62
N GLY A 223 -17.14 -1.29 12.88
CA GLY A 223 -16.84 -2.61 13.45
C GLY A 223 -15.44 -3.13 13.19
N LEU A 224 -14.50 -2.27 12.79
CA LEU A 224 -13.09 -2.64 12.67
C LEU A 224 -12.38 -2.52 14.03
N ASP A 225 -11.57 -3.53 14.39
CA ASP A 225 -10.77 -3.60 15.62
C ASP A 225 -9.29 -3.31 15.36
#